data_22995677e77736738b2edad9424bf355
#
_entry.id   22995677e77736738b2edad9424bf355
#
_cell.length_a   1.000
_cell.length_b   1.000
_cell.length_c   1.000
_cell.angle_alpha   90.00
_cell.angle_beta   90.00
_cell.angle_gamma   90.00
#
_symmetry.space_group_name_H-M   'P 1'
#
loop_
_entity.id
_entity.type
_entity.pdbx_description
1 polymer ?
#
loop_
_entity_poly.entity_id
_entity_poly.type
_entity_poly.pdbx_seq_one_letter_code
_entity_poly.pdbx_strand_id
1 'polypeptide(L)'
;MLAEAFGERGSTFQSYTERDIRVRTGLSRLEHLQIGRESLVFGRIDRRTGDGGSPEPFHIGRLAISDDHQEPLVVDWRAPVAEPFYRATGAHPMDLARRRHFLTEGVRVMDLEDELFDEEGSDEGAGLGLSGPQVLMSVLERSRTGRMRDIVATVQREQDEIIRGPVSGILVVQGGPGTGKTAVALHRAAYLLYTHRFPLERQGVLVVGPNPTFLRYIEHVLPSLGESGVELSTISGLVPDVTATTRDAEAVARLKGDRRMARFIVQAVGTRQRPLRRPVEIPYGARVLRLSTAASEQIVSAARRRPGTHNARRRTVETMLWRHLLTQLERRVAVLPPERGRDPGGDDDTGSHDGTGSSDDTGPHDDTGPHDDTGPHDDTGPHDDTGPELPTAAELGRDLRQRPEVAEALDRMWPVLTPQELLHDLFGAVPLLELAGRGVLTPDDAASLHRPRSPELGQVRWTSGDIPLIDEARALLGPPSRRPRGEDAEGERTYGHIVVDEAQDLSPMQLRMLGRRSLGGSMTIVGDMA
;
A
#
# COMPACT_ATOMS: atom_id res chain seq x y z
N MET A 1 12.97 -33.01 -11.71
CA MET A 1 12.94 -31.53 -11.81
C MET A 1 13.65 -30.83 -10.62
N LEU A 2 13.19 -30.97 -9.34
CA LEU A 2 13.92 -30.33 -8.20
C LEU A 2 15.30 -30.96 -7.96
N ALA A 3 15.42 -32.30 -7.95
CA ALA A 3 16.69 -32.98 -7.80
C ALA A 3 17.68 -32.63 -8.92
N GLU A 4 17.22 -32.46 -10.13
CA GLU A 4 18.00 -32.02 -11.29
C GLU A 4 18.45 -30.57 -11.13
N ALA A 5 17.55 -29.66 -10.71
CA ALA A 5 17.87 -28.25 -10.48
C ALA A 5 18.88 -28.04 -9.34
N PHE A 6 18.86 -28.89 -8.30
CA PHE A 6 19.88 -28.87 -7.24
C PHE A 6 21.24 -29.44 -7.70
N GLY A 7 21.24 -30.32 -8.70
CA GLY A 7 22.44 -30.95 -9.25
C GLY A 7 23.16 -30.10 -10.32
N GLU A 8 22.51 -29.14 -10.96
CA GLU A 8 23.06 -28.29 -11.99
C GLU A 8 24.06 -27.27 -11.39
N ARG A 9 25.34 -27.39 -11.75
CA ARG A 9 26.37 -26.38 -11.46
C ARG A 9 26.39 -25.37 -12.61
N GLY A 10 25.72 -24.25 -12.44
CA GLY A 10 25.76 -23.16 -13.40
C GLY A 10 27.17 -22.53 -13.49
N SER A 11 27.61 -22.20 -14.70
CA SER A 11 28.89 -21.52 -14.94
C SER A 11 28.77 -20.03 -15.25
N THR A 12 27.53 -19.51 -15.41
CA THR A 12 27.27 -18.10 -15.74
C THR A 12 26.21 -17.51 -14.77
N PHE A 13 26.23 -16.19 -14.60
CA PHE A 13 25.24 -15.48 -13.78
C PHE A 13 23.79 -15.78 -14.21
N GLN A 14 23.55 -15.90 -15.51
CA GLN A 14 22.24 -16.24 -16.06
C GLN A 14 21.81 -17.66 -15.67
N SER A 15 22.70 -18.65 -15.70
CA SER A 15 22.38 -20.02 -15.29
C SER A 15 22.13 -20.16 -13.79
N TYR A 16 22.76 -19.33 -12.94
CA TYR A 16 22.43 -19.24 -11.52
C TYR A 16 21.03 -18.67 -11.30
N THR A 17 20.67 -17.61 -12.02
CA THR A 17 19.35 -16.99 -11.91
C THR A 17 18.22 -17.93 -12.37
N GLU A 18 18.44 -18.63 -13.49
CA GLU A 18 17.48 -19.63 -14.00
C GLU A 18 17.31 -20.80 -13.03
N ARG A 19 18.40 -21.26 -12.43
CA ARG A 19 18.39 -22.32 -11.40
C ARG A 19 17.59 -21.85 -10.17
N ASP A 20 17.86 -20.65 -9.66
CA ASP A 20 17.17 -20.11 -8.49
C ASP A 20 15.67 -19.94 -8.75
N ILE A 21 15.29 -19.53 -9.96
CA ILE A 21 13.89 -19.48 -10.38
C ILE A 21 13.27 -20.89 -10.39
N ARG A 22 13.94 -21.88 -10.97
CA ARG A 22 13.45 -23.29 -11.01
C ARG A 22 13.33 -23.88 -9.62
N VAL A 23 14.32 -23.66 -8.74
CA VAL A 23 14.29 -24.13 -7.35
C VAL A 23 13.15 -23.48 -6.60
N ARG A 24 13.01 -22.15 -6.69
CA ARG A 24 11.93 -21.41 -6.04
C ARG A 24 10.55 -21.86 -6.53
N THR A 25 10.38 -22.01 -7.85
CA THR A 25 9.13 -22.51 -8.45
C THR A 25 8.83 -23.94 -7.99
N GLY A 26 9.86 -24.78 -7.92
CA GLY A 26 9.73 -26.16 -7.45
C GLY A 26 9.38 -26.28 -5.97
N LEU A 27 9.99 -25.45 -5.11
CA LEU A 27 9.67 -25.38 -3.68
C LEU A 27 8.25 -24.86 -3.45
N SER A 28 7.87 -23.77 -4.16
CA SER A 28 6.49 -23.26 -4.10
C SER A 28 5.47 -24.31 -4.53
N ARG A 29 5.79 -25.10 -5.58
CA ARG A 29 4.91 -26.19 -6.02
C ARG A 29 4.80 -27.32 -4.99
N LEU A 30 5.88 -27.62 -4.26
CA LEU A 30 5.84 -28.61 -3.16
C LEU A 30 5.00 -28.10 -1.98
N GLU A 31 5.11 -26.82 -1.64
CA GLU A 31 4.27 -26.21 -0.61
C GLU A 31 2.79 -26.27 -0.99
N HIS A 32 2.45 -25.99 -2.25
CA HIS A 32 1.07 -26.11 -2.77
C HIS A 32 0.52 -27.54 -2.78
N LEU A 33 1.40 -28.56 -2.81
CA LEU A 33 0.98 -29.95 -2.75
C LEU A 33 0.74 -30.46 -1.32
N GLN A 34 1.01 -29.66 -0.30
CA GLN A 34 0.80 -30.02 1.10
C GLN A 34 -0.66 -29.76 1.54
N ILE A 35 -1.57 -30.63 1.13
CA ILE A 35 -2.99 -30.59 1.56
C ILE A 35 -3.22 -31.17 2.97
N GLY A 36 -2.16 -31.45 3.72
CA GLY A 36 -2.25 -31.99 5.07
C GLY A 36 -2.82 -33.43 5.11
N ARG A 37 -3.79 -33.64 6.00
CA ARG A 37 -4.48 -34.95 6.16
C ARG A 37 -5.80 -35.02 5.39
N GLU A 38 -6.15 -33.98 4.67
CA GLU A 38 -7.40 -33.91 3.92
C GLU A 38 -7.31 -34.74 2.64
N SER A 39 -8.46 -35.29 2.19
CA SER A 39 -8.52 -36.02 0.93
C SER A 39 -8.26 -35.12 -0.26
N LEU A 40 -7.44 -35.58 -1.21
CA LEU A 40 -7.19 -34.87 -2.45
C LEU A 40 -8.46 -34.74 -3.29
N VAL A 41 -9.22 -35.84 -3.45
CA VAL A 41 -10.44 -35.95 -4.26
C VAL A 41 -11.63 -36.10 -3.33
N PHE A 42 -12.68 -35.35 -3.54
CA PHE A 42 -13.90 -35.38 -2.74
C PHE A 42 -15.17 -35.54 -3.57
N GLY A 43 -15.06 -35.52 -4.91
CA GLY A 43 -16.20 -35.67 -5.78
C GLY A 43 -15.84 -36.08 -7.20
N ARG A 44 -16.88 -36.42 -7.97
CA ARG A 44 -16.81 -36.69 -9.41
C ARG A 44 -18.07 -36.20 -10.07
N ILE A 45 -17.94 -35.66 -11.26
CA ILE A 45 -19.04 -35.34 -12.16
C ILE A 45 -18.88 -36.14 -13.46
N ASP A 46 -19.99 -36.63 -14.00
CA ASP A 46 -20.04 -37.19 -15.32
C ASP A 46 -20.87 -36.26 -16.20
N ARG A 47 -20.22 -35.61 -17.19
CA ARG A 47 -20.85 -34.64 -18.09
C ARG A 47 -21.32 -35.31 -19.38
N ARG A 48 -22.50 -34.93 -19.83
CA ARG A 48 -23.02 -35.38 -21.14
C ARG A 48 -22.20 -34.75 -22.26
N THR A 49 -21.82 -35.54 -23.23
CA THR A 49 -21.22 -35.10 -24.49
C THR A 49 -22.35 -34.81 -25.49
N GLY A 50 -22.29 -33.65 -26.16
CA GLY A 50 -23.36 -33.22 -27.07
C GLY A 50 -23.57 -34.11 -28.30
N ASP A 51 -22.73 -35.11 -28.52
CA ASP A 51 -22.79 -36.12 -29.61
C ASP A 51 -23.51 -37.42 -29.20
N GLY A 52 -24.10 -37.50 -28.02
CA GLY A 52 -24.76 -38.70 -27.50
C GLY A 52 -23.80 -39.82 -27.10
N GLY A 53 -22.51 -39.51 -26.96
CA GLY A 53 -21.49 -40.42 -26.47
C GLY A 53 -21.62 -40.75 -24.97
N SER A 54 -20.75 -41.61 -24.47
CA SER A 54 -20.69 -41.87 -23.02
C SER A 54 -20.32 -40.61 -22.26
N PRO A 55 -20.95 -40.33 -21.10
CA PRO A 55 -20.62 -39.19 -20.28
C PRO A 55 -19.13 -39.17 -19.92
N GLU A 56 -18.52 -37.97 -20.00
CA GLU A 56 -17.11 -37.76 -19.67
C GLU A 56 -16.93 -37.55 -18.16
N PRO A 57 -16.06 -38.34 -17.50
CA PRO A 57 -15.87 -38.26 -16.06
C PRO A 57 -14.79 -37.20 -15.68
N PHE A 58 -15.08 -36.35 -14.70
CA PHE A 58 -14.11 -35.46 -14.07
C PHE A 58 -14.08 -35.67 -12.57
N HIS A 59 -12.91 -36.00 -12.04
CA HIS A 59 -12.71 -36.11 -10.59
C HIS A 59 -12.41 -34.70 -10.03
N ILE A 60 -13.20 -34.31 -9.05
CA ILE A 60 -13.09 -32.97 -8.45
C ILE A 60 -12.29 -33.10 -7.15
N GLY A 61 -11.26 -32.29 -7.06
CA GLY A 61 -10.35 -32.30 -5.93
C GLY A 61 -9.86 -30.93 -5.51
N ARG A 62 -8.98 -30.92 -4.51
CA ARG A 62 -8.42 -29.68 -3.93
C ARG A 62 -7.34 -29.05 -4.79
N LEU A 63 -6.66 -29.87 -5.59
CA LEU A 63 -5.58 -29.47 -6.49
C LEU A 63 -5.75 -30.15 -7.84
N ALA A 64 -5.30 -29.50 -8.90
CA ALA A 64 -5.22 -30.11 -10.22
C ALA A 64 -4.04 -31.07 -10.29
N ILE A 65 -4.30 -32.29 -10.79
CA ILE A 65 -3.28 -33.30 -11.11
C ILE A 65 -3.51 -33.79 -12.52
N SER A 66 -2.45 -33.82 -13.31
CA SER A 66 -2.43 -34.39 -14.66
C SER A 66 -1.45 -35.55 -14.73
N ASP A 67 -1.68 -36.47 -15.66
CA ASP A 67 -0.72 -37.52 -16.01
C ASP A 67 0.47 -37.01 -16.83
N ASP A 68 1.34 -37.89 -17.28
CA ASP A 68 2.52 -37.59 -18.10
C ASP A 68 2.15 -37.06 -19.52
N HIS A 69 0.91 -37.31 -19.97
CA HIS A 69 0.35 -36.79 -21.23
C HIS A 69 -0.39 -35.47 -21.08
N GLN A 70 -0.36 -34.88 -19.87
CA GLN A 70 -1.09 -33.67 -19.51
C GLN A 70 -2.63 -33.83 -19.45
N GLU A 71 -3.13 -35.08 -19.45
CA GLU A 71 -4.55 -35.34 -19.26
C GLU A 71 -4.93 -35.14 -17.78
N PRO A 72 -6.04 -34.45 -17.49
CA PRO A 72 -6.43 -34.14 -16.10
C PRO A 72 -6.94 -35.39 -15.39
N LEU A 73 -6.19 -35.89 -14.41
CA LEU A 73 -6.62 -36.96 -13.49
C LEU A 73 -7.52 -36.41 -12.38
N VAL A 74 -7.20 -35.20 -11.89
CA VAL A 74 -7.98 -34.48 -10.88
C VAL A 74 -8.11 -33.04 -11.33
N VAL A 75 -9.33 -32.55 -11.34
CA VAL A 75 -9.67 -31.15 -11.65
C VAL A 75 -9.76 -30.37 -10.34
N ASP A 76 -9.12 -29.22 -10.30
CA ASP A 76 -9.23 -28.31 -9.18
C ASP A 76 -10.68 -27.81 -9.02
N TRP A 77 -11.20 -27.80 -7.81
CA TRP A 77 -12.57 -27.38 -7.50
C TRP A 77 -12.88 -25.94 -7.93
N ARG A 78 -11.84 -25.10 -8.06
CA ARG A 78 -11.94 -23.71 -8.49
C ARG A 78 -12.11 -23.56 -10.00
N ALA A 79 -11.74 -24.57 -10.77
CA ALA A 79 -11.85 -24.54 -12.22
C ALA A 79 -13.31 -24.42 -12.70
N PRO A 80 -13.57 -23.72 -13.82
CA PRO A 80 -14.94 -23.56 -14.34
C PRO A 80 -15.65 -24.91 -14.62
N VAL A 81 -14.91 -25.94 -15.03
CA VAL A 81 -15.48 -27.27 -15.29
C VAL A 81 -16.03 -27.95 -14.01
N ALA A 82 -15.57 -27.54 -12.83
CA ALA A 82 -16.06 -28.03 -11.54
C ALA A 82 -17.33 -27.29 -11.04
N GLU A 83 -17.73 -26.18 -11.66
CA GLU A 83 -18.91 -25.41 -11.26
C GLU A 83 -20.19 -26.23 -11.15
N PRO A 84 -20.51 -27.14 -12.11
CA PRO A 84 -21.71 -27.98 -12.03
C PRO A 84 -21.75 -28.88 -10.81
N PHE A 85 -20.59 -29.27 -10.24
CA PHE A 85 -20.54 -30.07 -8.99
C PHE A 85 -21.25 -29.36 -7.83
N TYR A 86 -21.22 -28.04 -7.78
CA TYR A 86 -21.83 -27.22 -6.71
C TYR A 86 -23.21 -26.69 -7.07
N ARG A 87 -23.45 -26.36 -8.35
CA ARG A 87 -24.61 -25.56 -8.79
C ARG A 87 -25.69 -26.34 -9.50
N ALA A 88 -25.39 -27.53 -10.04
CA ALA A 88 -26.38 -28.35 -10.72
C ALA A 88 -27.52 -28.77 -9.77
N THR A 89 -28.73 -28.71 -10.27
CA THR A 89 -29.97 -29.16 -9.59
C THR A 89 -30.80 -29.99 -10.57
N GLY A 90 -31.76 -30.77 -10.09
CA GLY A 90 -32.68 -31.48 -10.97
C GLY A 90 -33.42 -30.59 -11.98
N ALA A 91 -33.71 -29.32 -11.61
CA ALA A 91 -34.31 -28.33 -12.52
C ALA A 91 -33.31 -27.70 -13.49
N HIS A 92 -32.02 -27.67 -13.15
CA HIS A 92 -30.93 -27.09 -13.95
C HIS A 92 -29.69 -28.00 -13.88
N PRO A 93 -29.66 -29.09 -14.62
CA PRO A 93 -28.62 -30.11 -14.51
C PRO A 93 -27.25 -29.70 -15.03
N MET A 94 -27.10 -28.58 -15.76
CA MET A 94 -25.82 -28.04 -16.26
C MET A 94 -24.99 -29.10 -17.01
N ASP A 95 -25.62 -29.86 -17.87
CA ASP A 95 -25.04 -30.98 -18.64
C ASP A 95 -24.52 -32.16 -17.78
N LEU A 96 -24.89 -32.26 -16.53
CA LEU A 96 -24.54 -33.42 -15.73
C LEU A 96 -25.47 -34.61 -16.04
N ALA A 97 -24.87 -35.79 -16.15
CA ALA A 97 -25.56 -37.06 -16.08
C ALA A 97 -25.56 -37.59 -14.64
N ARG A 98 -24.48 -37.37 -13.92
CA ARG A 98 -24.31 -37.82 -12.53
C ARG A 98 -23.37 -36.90 -11.76
N ARG A 99 -23.68 -36.69 -10.47
CA ARG A 99 -22.78 -36.13 -9.46
C ARG A 99 -22.55 -37.16 -8.38
N ARG A 100 -21.29 -37.40 -8.01
CA ARG A 100 -20.88 -38.32 -6.95
C ARG A 100 -20.08 -37.59 -5.89
N HIS A 101 -20.49 -37.71 -4.64
CA HIS A 101 -19.75 -37.27 -3.47
C HIS A 101 -18.96 -38.41 -2.86
N PHE A 102 -17.71 -38.16 -2.48
CA PHE A 102 -16.88 -39.14 -1.76
C PHE A 102 -16.82 -38.75 -0.28
N LEU A 103 -17.30 -39.66 0.58
CA LEU A 103 -17.07 -39.56 2.01
C LEU A 103 -15.73 -40.21 2.31
N THR A 104 -14.76 -39.40 2.76
CA THR A 104 -13.38 -39.85 2.94
C THR A 104 -12.90 -39.68 4.37
N GLU A 105 -11.97 -40.56 4.79
CA GLU A 105 -11.18 -40.41 6.01
C GLU A 105 -9.69 -40.48 5.64
N GLY A 106 -9.04 -39.30 5.59
CA GLY A 106 -7.72 -39.15 5.00
C GLY A 106 -7.72 -39.57 3.52
N VAL A 107 -6.92 -40.57 3.17
CA VAL A 107 -6.83 -41.12 1.79
C VAL A 107 -7.83 -42.23 1.50
N ARG A 108 -8.64 -42.63 2.46
CA ARG A 108 -9.59 -43.74 2.31
C ARG A 108 -10.97 -43.23 1.97
N VAL A 109 -11.59 -43.77 0.92
CA VAL A 109 -13.01 -43.58 0.62
C VAL A 109 -13.80 -44.54 1.52
N MET A 110 -14.66 -43.96 2.34
CA MET A 110 -15.49 -44.69 3.31
C MET A 110 -16.88 -44.98 2.74
N ASP A 111 -17.41 -44.04 1.94
CA ASP A 111 -18.75 -44.14 1.36
C ASP A 111 -18.86 -43.26 0.10
N LEU A 112 -19.90 -43.54 -0.71
CA LEU A 112 -20.21 -42.83 -1.97
C LEU A 112 -21.69 -42.45 -1.97
N GLU A 113 -21.98 -41.22 -2.40
CA GLU A 113 -23.35 -40.74 -2.61
C GLU A 113 -23.50 -40.30 -4.06
N ASP A 114 -24.43 -40.89 -4.82
CA ASP A 114 -24.70 -40.57 -6.22
C ASP A 114 -26.02 -39.81 -6.36
N GLU A 115 -25.96 -38.72 -7.14
CA GLU A 115 -27.13 -38.01 -7.62
C GLU A 115 -27.18 -38.08 -9.15
N LEU A 116 -28.30 -38.57 -9.67
CA LEU A 116 -28.53 -38.71 -11.11
C LEU A 116 -29.38 -37.56 -11.62
N PHE A 117 -29.04 -37.07 -12.81
CA PHE A 117 -29.75 -35.99 -13.50
C PHE A 117 -30.35 -36.55 -14.80
N ASP A 118 -31.58 -37.10 -14.72
CA ASP A 118 -32.29 -37.63 -15.88
C ASP A 118 -32.95 -36.56 -16.72
N GLU A 119 -32.98 -36.75 -18.07
CA GLU A 119 -33.60 -35.76 -19.00
C GLU A 119 -35.12 -35.81 -18.99
N GLU A 120 -35.71 -36.89 -18.53
CA GLU A 120 -37.16 -37.01 -18.44
C GLU A 120 -37.63 -36.61 -17.06
N GLY A 121 -38.29 -35.46 -16.99
CA GLY A 121 -38.94 -34.96 -15.76
C GLY A 121 -39.99 -35.94 -15.23
N SER A 122 -39.59 -37.00 -14.63
CA SER A 122 -40.45 -37.87 -13.86
C SER A 122 -40.65 -37.31 -12.46
N ASP A 123 -41.69 -36.55 -12.31
CA ASP A 123 -42.23 -36.02 -11.05
C ASP A 123 -42.72 -37.14 -10.10
N GLU A 124 -42.54 -38.43 -10.46
CA GLU A 124 -43.03 -39.57 -9.71
C GLU A 124 -41.95 -40.53 -9.17
N GLY A 125 -40.70 -40.09 -9.13
CA GLY A 125 -39.57 -40.86 -8.56
C GLY A 125 -38.89 -40.19 -7.37
N ALA A 126 -39.62 -39.43 -6.55
CA ALA A 126 -39.10 -38.94 -5.27
C ALA A 126 -38.94 -40.02 -4.20
N GLY A 127 -38.35 -41.13 -4.62
CA GLY A 127 -37.95 -42.24 -3.75
C GLY A 127 -36.45 -42.26 -3.61
N LEU A 128 -35.93 -41.74 -2.49
CA LEU A 128 -34.56 -41.92 -2.03
C LEU A 128 -33.48 -41.10 -2.75
N GLY A 129 -33.79 -39.90 -3.25
CA GLY A 129 -32.77 -38.89 -3.44
C GLY A 129 -32.28 -38.39 -2.09
N LEU A 130 -31.32 -39.04 -1.50
CA LEU A 130 -30.56 -38.54 -0.36
C LEU A 130 -29.66 -37.42 -0.87
N SER A 131 -30.29 -36.28 -1.16
CA SER A 131 -29.59 -35.06 -1.54
C SER A 131 -28.66 -34.65 -0.43
N GLY A 132 -27.41 -34.31 -0.72
CA GLY A 132 -26.44 -33.59 0.09
C GLY A 132 -26.56 -33.35 1.60
N PRO A 133 -27.75 -33.34 2.23
CA PRO A 133 -27.91 -33.19 3.67
C PRO A 133 -27.23 -34.30 4.50
N GLN A 134 -27.11 -35.52 4.01
CA GLN A 134 -26.52 -36.62 4.80
C GLN A 134 -25.01 -36.53 4.86
N VAL A 135 -24.32 -36.20 3.76
CA VAL A 135 -22.87 -35.92 3.79
C VAL A 135 -22.59 -34.69 4.67
N LEU A 136 -23.40 -33.64 4.53
CA LEU A 136 -23.29 -32.47 5.38
C LEU A 136 -23.52 -32.81 6.87
N MET A 137 -24.56 -33.62 7.20
CA MET A 137 -24.83 -34.03 8.56
C MET A 137 -23.73 -34.92 9.13
N SER A 138 -23.18 -35.87 8.34
CA SER A 138 -22.08 -36.75 8.77
C SER A 138 -20.78 -35.95 9.01
N VAL A 139 -20.52 -34.92 8.22
CA VAL A 139 -19.37 -34.02 8.42
C VAL A 139 -19.57 -33.11 9.65
N LEU A 140 -20.77 -32.62 9.88
CA LEU A 140 -21.11 -31.80 11.05
C LEU A 140 -21.08 -32.61 12.37
N GLU A 141 -21.52 -33.85 12.35
CA GLU A 141 -21.46 -34.76 13.53
C GLU A 141 -20.03 -35.10 13.94
N ARG A 142 -19.11 -35.23 12.98
CA ARG A 142 -17.68 -35.49 13.22
C ARG A 142 -16.87 -34.25 13.62
N SER A 143 -17.42 -33.07 13.52
CA SER A 143 -16.68 -31.78 13.61
C SER A 143 -16.45 -31.24 15.02
N ARG A 144 -16.43 -32.05 16.08
CA ARG A 144 -16.21 -31.57 17.46
C ARG A 144 -14.73 -31.35 17.85
N THR A 145 -13.83 -31.13 16.89
CA THR A 145 -12.38 -31.02 17.13
C THR A 145 -11.87 -29.61 17.43
N GLY A 146 -12.73 -28.58 17.46
CA GLY A 146 -12.31 -27.19 17.75
C GLY A 146 -11.38 -26.54 16.71
N ARG A 147 -11.22 -27.15 15.53
CA ARG A 147 -10.46 -26.58 14.40
C ARG A 147 -11.41 -26.30 13.25
N MET A 148 -11.23 -25.17 12.59
CA MET A 148 -11.94 -24.89 11.34
C MET A 148 -11.49 -25.88 10.29
N ARG A 149 -12.46 -26.56 9.65
CA ARG A 149 -12.21 -27.43 8.51
C ARG A 149 -12.60 -26.72 7.23
N ASP A 150 -11.94 -27.08 6.17
CA ASP A 150 -12.34 -26.67 4.86
C ASP A 150 -13.70 -27.32 4.49
N ILE A 151 -14.54 -26.53 3.84
CA ILE A 151 -15.90 -26.92 3.45
C ILE A 151 -16.02 -27.22 1.96
N VAL A 152 -14.92 -27.35 1.23
CA VAL A 152 -14.92 -27.51 -0.23
C VAL A 152 -15.84 -28.64 -0.70
N ALA A 153 -15.87 -29.76 0.04
CA ALA A 153 -16.73 -30.88 -0.28
C ALA A 153 -18.23 -30.66 0.01
N THR A 154 -18.57 -29.65 0.82
CA THR A 154 -19.93 -29.40 1.34
C THR A 154 -20.45 -28.01 1.05
N VAL A 155 -19.80 -27.28 0.13
CA VAL A 155 -20.23 -25.95 -0.31
C VAL A 155 -21.62 -26.04 -0.93
N GLN A 156 -22.57 -25.25 -0.40
CA GLN A 156 -23.92 -25.15 -0.94
C GLN A 156 -23.95 -24.20 -2.13
N ARG A 157 -24.98 -24.30 -2.95
CA ARG A 157 -25.15 -23.49 -4.17
C ARG A 157 -25.04 -22.00 -3.89
N GLU A 158 -25.73 -21.51 -2.87
CA GLU A 158 -25.75 -20.10 -2.48
C GLU A 158 -24.36 -19.63 -2.02
N GLN A 159 -23.62 -20.52 -1.36
CA GLN A 159 -22.23 -20.26 -0.96
C GLN A 159 -21.29 -20.22 -2.17
N ASP A 160 -21.47 -21.13 -3.14
CA ASP A 160 -20.69 -21.17 -4.37
C ASP A 160 -20.92 -19.91 -5.23
N GLU A 161 -22.16 -19.40 -5.29
CA GLU A 161 -22.47 -18.14 -5.98
C GLU A 161 -21.69 -16.95 -5.38
N ILE A 162 -21.55 -16.91 -4.05
CA ILE A 162 -20.75 -15.89 -3.35
C ILE A 162 -19.26 -16.08 -3.64
N ILE A 163 -18.77 -17.32 -3.56
CA ILE A 163 -17.35 -17.66 -3.77
C ILE A 163 -16.91 -17.24 -5.18
N ARG A 164 -17.69 -17.56 -6.21
CA ARG A 164 -17.39 -17.28 -7.62
C ARG A 164 -17.84 -15.92 -8.12
N GLY A 165 -18.41 -15.10 -7.28
CA GLY A 165 -18.80 -13.72 -7.64
C GLY A 165 -17.62 -12.89 -8.15
N PRO A 166 -17.86 -11.78 -8.90
CA PRO A 166 -16.82 -10.96 -9.51
C PRO A 166 -15.84 -10.37 -8.49
N VAL A 167 -14.58 -10.19 -8.89
CA VAL A 167 -13.53 -9.62 -8.03
C VAL A 167 -13.67 -8.11 -7.83
N SER A 168 -14.29 -7.41 -8.76
CA SER A 168 -14.43 -5.95 -8.72
C SER A 168 -15.49 -5.48 -7.74
N GLY A 169 -15.20 -4.38 -7.04
CA GLY A 169 -16.13 -3.74 -6.11
C GLY A 169 -16.14 -4.36 -4.72
N ILE A 170 -17.16 -4.02 -3.96
CA ILE A 170 -17.32 -4.49 -2.57
C ILE A 170 -18.47 -5.50 -2.52
N LEU A 171 -18.17 -6.73 -2.13
CA LEU A 171 -19.15 -7.76 -1.84
C LEU A 171 -19.42 -7.79 -0.34
N VAL A 172 -20.67 -7.64 0.07
CA VAL A 172 -21.10 -7.74 1.46
C VAL A 172 -21.84 -9.07 1.66
N VAL A 173 -21.35 -9.89 2.59
CA VAL A 173 -21.92 -11.19 2.93
C VAL A 173 -22.49 -11.11 4.34
N GLN A 174 -23.80 -11.22 4.44
CA GLN A 174 -24.53 -11.20 5.72
C GLN A 174 -25.18 -12.56 5.99
N GLY A 175 -25.28 -12.90 7.26
CA GLY A 175 -25.95 -14.14 7.68
C GLY A 175 -25.90 -14.31 9.19
N GLY A 176 -26.70 -15.23 9.72
CA GLY A 176 -26.70 -15.54 11.15
C GLY A 176 -25.40 -16.24 11.61
N PRO A 177 -25.19 -16.35 12.93
CA PRO A 177 -24.08 -17.13 13.47
C PRO A 177 -24.10 -18.60 12.98
N GLY A 178 -22.94 -19.15 12.65
CA GLY A 178 -22.81 -20.55 12.23
C GLY A 178 -23.21 -20.85 10.79
N THR A 179 -23.58 -19.87 9.95
CA THR A 179 -23.94 -20.07 8.53
C THR A 179 -22.72 -20.29 7.62
N GLY A 180 -21.50 -20.32 8.17
CA GLY A 180 -20.29 -20.55 7.39
C GLY A 180 -19.71 -19.33 6.70
N LYS A 181 -20.10 -18.10 7.06
CA LYS A 181 -19.64 -16.84 6.45
C LYS A 181 -18.12 -16.73 6.32
N THR A 182 -17.39 -16.96 7.41
CA THR A 182 -15.92 -16.93 7.42
C THR A 182 -15.34 -17.95 6.46
N ALA A 183 -15.89 -19.19 6.45
CA ALA A 183 -15.43 -20.22 5.54
C ALA A 183 -15.65 -19.82 4.07
N VAL A 184 -16.84 -19.30 3.74
CA VAL A 184 -17.14 -18.79 2.39
C VAL A 184 -16.18 -17.68 1.98
N ALA A 185 -15.85 -16.74 2.90
CA ALA A 185 -14.93 -15.65 2.62
C ALA A 185 -13.50 -16.15 2.33
N LEU A 186 -13.01 -17.15 3.07
CA LEU A 186 -11.70 -17.76 2.84
C LEU A 186 -11.65 -18.56 1.53
N HIS A 187 -12.71 -19.32 1.23
CA HIS A 187 -12.82 -20.06 -0.03
C HIS A 187 -12.91 -19.09 -1.22
N ARG A 188 -13.60 -17.95 -1.05
CA ARG A 188 -13.61 -16.88 -2.05
C ARG A 188 -12.21 -16.29 -2.26
N ALA A 189 -11.45 -16.03 -1.20
CA ALA A 189 -10.07 -15.55 -1.32
C ALA A 189 -9.22 -16.55 -2.15
N ALA A 190 -9.33 -17.84 -1.85
CA ALA A 190 -8.66 -18.90 -2.59
C ALA A 190 -9.11 -18.99 -4.06
N TYR A 191 -10.42 -18.87 -4.32
CA TYR A 191 -10.97 -18.85 -5.67
C TYR A 191 -10.46 -17.64 -6.49
N LEU A 192 -10.45 -16.46 -5.88
CA LEU A 192 -9.98 -15.24 -6.54
C LEU A 192 -8.48 -15.30 -6.86
N LEU A 193 -7.65 -15.81 -5.94
CA LEU A 193 -6.23 -16.05 -6.17
C LEU A 193 -5.99 -17.02 -7.33
N TYR A 194 -6.77 -18.07 -7.41
CA TYR A 194 -6.69 -19.05 -8.49
C TYR A 194 -7.10 -18.43 -9.85
N THR A 195 -8.26 -17.77 -9.89
CA THR A 195 -8.87 -17.27 -11.14
C THR A 195 -8.20 -16.00 -11.63
N HIS A 196 -7.77 -15.12 -10.72
CA HIS A 196 -7.12 -13.84 -11.02
C HIS A 196 -5.64 -13.84 -10.60
N ARG A 197 -4.96 -14.96 -10.82
CA ARG A 197 -3.61 -15.21 -10.33
C ARG A 197 -2.62 -14.10 -10.65
N PHE A 198 -2.52 -13.67 -11.89
CA PHE A 198 -1.52 -12.69 -12.33
C PHE A 198 -1.58 -11.35 -11.59
N PRO A 199 -2.75 -10.68 -11.42
CA PRO A 199 -2.79 -9.45 -10.65
C PRO A 199 -2.66 -9.72 -9.13
N LEU A 200 -3.35 -10.73 -8.58
CA LEU A 200 -3.43 -10.94 -7.14
C LEU A 200 -2.16 -11.56 -6.54
N GLU A 201 -1.41 -12.40 -7.28
CA GLU A 201 -0.14 -12.97 -6.82
C GLU A 201 0.91 -11.88 -6.52
N ARG A 202 0.91 -10.80 -7.30
CA ARG A 202 1.81 -9.65 -7.08
C ARG A 202 1.29 -8.65 -6.05
N GLN A 203 -0.02 -8.44 -6.02
CA GLN A 203 -0.67 -7.47 -5.15
C GLN A 203 -1.02 -8.05 -3.77
N GLY A 204 -1.13 -9.38 -3.66
CA GLY A 204 -1.53 -10.07 -2.45
C GLY A 204 -3.02 -9.97 -2.13
N VAL A 205 -3.46 -10.86 -1.25
CA VAL A 205 -4.78 -10.84 -0.61
C VAL A 205 -4.59 -10.66 0.88
N LEU A 206 -5.28 -9.71 1.48
CA LEU A 206 -5.29 -9.48 2.92
C LEU A 206 -6.57 -10.05 3.54
N VAL A 207 -6.44 -10.84 4.59
CA VAL A 207 -7.56 -11.25 5.45
C VAL A 207 -7.42 -10.56 6.81
N VAL A 208 -8.43 -9.78 7.15
CA VAL A 208 -8.50 -9.05 8.42
C VAL A 208 -9.46 -9.75 9.36
N GLY A 209 -8.94 -10.19 10.49
CA GLY A 209 -9.72 -10.83 11.56
C GLY A 209 -9.76 -10.02 12.85
N PRO A 210 -10.68 -10.36 13.77
CA PRO A 210 -10.93 -9.60 14.99
C PRO A 210 -9.76 -9.67 15.99
N ASN A 211 -9.02 -10.78 16.03
CA ASN A 211 -7.93 -10.98 16.97
C ASN A 211 -6.91 -12.03 16.49
N PRO A 212 -5.68 -12.07 17.07
CA PRO A 212 -4.64 -13.01 16.67
C PRO A 212 -4.99 -14.50 16.88
N THR A 213 -5.84 -14.81 17.85
CA THR A 213 -6.27 -16.20 18.11
C THR A 213 -7.16 -16.71 16.97
N PHE A 214 -8.08 -15.86 16.50
CA PHE A 214 -8.89 -16.14 15.34
C PHE A 214 -8.02 -16.32 14.08
N LEU A 215 -7.03 -15.46 13.84
CA LEU A 215 -6.13 -15.59 12.70
C LEU A 215 -5.36 -16.90 12.73
N ARG A 216 -4.82 -17.31 13.86
CA ARG A 216 -4.19 -18.65 14.00
C ARG A 216 -5.14 -19.79 13.73
N TYR A 217 -6.42 -19.62 14.06
CA TYR A 217 -7.43 -20.65 13.80
C TYR A 217 -7.67 -20.84 12.29
N ILE A 218 -7.72 -19.75 11.52
CA ILE A 218 -7.93 -19.79 10.06
C ILE A 218 -6.65 -20.06 9.28
N GLU A 219 -5.47 -19.79 9.83
CA GLU A 219 -4.16 -20.02 9.20
C GLU A 219 -4.00 -21.47 8.73
N HIS A 220 -4.60 -22.42 9.46
CA HIS A 220 -4.53 -23.84 9.13
C HIS A 220 -5.46 -24.24 7.97
N VAL A 221 -6.44 -23.39 7.62
CA VAL A 221 -7.39 -23.67 6.51
C VAL A 221 -6.80 -23.28 5.17
N LEU A 222 -6.00 -22.22 5.11
CA LEU A 222 -5.47 -21.70 3.85
C LEU A 222 -4.59 -22.70 3.08
N PRO A 223 -3.65 -23.44 3.71
CA PRO A 223 -2.90 -24.49 3.02
C PRO A 223 -3.77 -25.61 2.46
N SER A 224 -4.87 -25.98 3.16
CA SER A 224 -5.81 -26.98 2.66
C SER A 224 -6.57 -26.51 1.42
N LEU A 225 -6.62 -25.21 1.18
CA LEU A 225 -7.18 -24.59 -0.02
C LEU A 225 -6.14 -24.40 -1.13
N GLY A 226 -4.87 -24.77 -0.90
CA GLY A 226 -3.79 -24.68 -1.88
C GLY A 226 -3.23 -23.27 -2.07
N GLU A 227 -3.38 -22.36 -1.10
CA GLU A 227 -2.98 -20.97 -1.24
C GLU A 227 -1.94 -20.55 -0.19
N SER A 228 -0.84 -19.93 -0.67
CA SER A 228 0.23 -19.36 0.17
C SER A 228 0.34 -17.82 0.07
N GLY A 229 -0.42 -17.21 -0.83
CA GLY A 229 -0.36 -15.76 -1.12
C GLY A 229 -1.29 -14.89 -0.28
N VAL A 230 -1.79 -15.39 0.86
CA VAL A 230 -2.73 -14.68 1.73
C VAL A 230 -2.00 -14.17 2.97
N GLU A 231 -2.10 -12.86 3.20
CA GLU A 231 -1.62 -12.24 4.44
C GLU A 231 -2.75 -12.14 5.47
N LEU A 232 -2.46 -12.55 6.69
CA LEU A 232 -3.40 -12.51 7.81
C LEU A 232 -3.00 -11.38 8.77
N SER A 233 -3.92 -10.48 9.08
CA SER A 233 -3.64 -9.38 10.01
C SER A 233 -4.87 -8.98 10.84
N THR A 234 -4.62 -8.38 11.98
CA THR A 234 -5.63 -7.60 12.70
C THR A 234 -5.53 -6.13 12.29
N ILE A 235 -6.54 -5.33 12.61
CA ILE A 235 -6.47 -3.87 12.40
C ILE A 235 -5.20 -3.26 13.04
N SER A 236 -4.86 -3.68 14.26
CA SER A 236 -3.64 -3.20 14.92
C SER A 236 -2.36 -3.68 14.26
N GLY A 237 -2.34 -4.86 13.68
CA GLY A 237 -1.19 -5.42 12.96
C GLY A 237 -0.83 -4.66 11.68
N LEU A 238 -1.79 -3.91 11.10
CA LEU A 238 -1.56 -3.08 9.92
C LEU A 238 -0.73 -1.80 10.20
N VAL A 239 -0.43 -1.52 11.48
CA VAL A 239 0.42 -0.40 11.91
C VAL A 239 1.49 -0.97 12.86
N PRO A 240 2.50 -1.69 12.34
CA PRO A 240 3.43 -2.50 13.15
C PRO A 240 4.34 -1.67 14.06
N ASP A 241 4.58 -0.41 13.74
CA ASP A 241 5.39 0.54 14.54
C ASP A 241 4.66 1.10 15.76
N VAL A 242 3.41 0.71 16.01
CA VAL A 242 2.61 1.15 17.15
C VAL A 242 1.88 -0.02 17.79
N THR A 243 2.17 -0.26 19.05
CA THR A 243 1.49 -1.29 19.84
C THR A 243 0.45 -0.66 20.76
N ALA A 244 -0.82 -1.06 20.59
CA ALA A 244 -1.90 -0.69 21.50
C ALA A 244 -1.77 -1.47 22.81
N THR A 245 -1.47 -0.78 23.92
CA THR A 245 -1.25 -1.39 25.25
C THR A 245 -2.39 -1.16 26.23
N THR A 246 -3.32 -0.26 25.89
CA THR A 246 -4.45 0.13 26.75
C THR A 246 -5.75 0.20 25.96
N ARG A 247 -6.86 0.30 26.67
CA ARG A 247 -8.19 0.48 26.08
C ARG A 247 -8.75 1.85 26.46
N ASP A 248 -9.47 2.45 25.53
CA ASP A 248 -10.26 3.64 25.79
C ASP A 248 -11.53 3.30 26.61
N ALA A 249 -12.05 4.29 27.33
CA ALA A 249 -13.43 4.24 27.77
C ALA A 249 -14.36 4.17 26.53
N GLU A 250 -15.50 3.50 26.66
CA GLU A 250 -16.38 3.19 25.54
C GLU A 250 -16.80 4.44 24.73
N ALA A 251 -17.16 5.53 25.41
CA ALA A 251 -17.51 6.79 24.76
C ALA A 251 -16.35 7.38 23.93
N VAL A 252 -15.11 7.31 24.46
CA VAL A 252 -13.90 7.77 23.76
C VAL A 252 -13.56 6.86 22.59
N ALA A 253 -13.71 5.54 22.75
CA ALA A 253 -13.52 4.58 21.68
C ALA A 253 -14.49 4.81 20.51
N ARG A 254 -15.78 5.04 20.82
CA ARG A 254 -16.79 5.42 19.81
C ARG A 254 -16.43 6.72 19.11
N LEU A 255 -16.02 7.75 19.85
CA LEU A 255 -15.61 9.03 19.28
C LEU A 255 -14.41 8.87 18.35
N LYS A 256 -13.35 8.19 18.78
CA LYS A 256 -12.16 7.93 17.95
C LYS A 256 -12.48 7.11 16.69
N GLY A 257 -13.48 6.23 16.77
CA GLY A 257 -13.98 5.43 15.65
C GLY A 257 -14.88 6.19 14.67
N ASP A 258 -15.40 7.35 15.05
CA ASP A 258 -16.34 8.13 14.23
C ASP A 258 -15.64 8.70 12.98
N ARG A 259 -16.33 8.66 11.83
CA ARG A 259 -15.80 9.20 10.55
C ARG A 259 -15.43 10.70 10.63
N ARG A 260 -16.02 11.48 11.57
CA ARG A 260 -15.68 12.87 11.81
C ARG A 260 -14.20 13.07 12.16
N MET A 261 -13.58 12.04 12.76
CA MET A 261 -12.18 12.07 13.16
C MET A 261 -11.23 12.21 11.95
N ALA A 262 -11.59 11.75 10.77
CA ALA A 262 -10.80 12.02 9.56
C ALA A 262 -10.66 13.52 9.30
N ARG A 263 -11.77 14.28 9.39
CA ARG A 263 -11.76 15.74 9.24
C ARG A 263 -11.01 16.43 10.40
N PHE A 264 -11.18 15.92 11.60
CA PHE A 264 -10.45 16.41 12.77
C PHE A 264 -8.93 16.29 12.58
N ILE A 265 -8.42 15.15 12.12
CA ILE A 265 -6.98 14.97 11.85
C ILE A 265 -6.49 15.88 10.70
N VAL A 266 -7.28 16.06 9.63
CA VAL A 266 -6.97 17.04 8.58
C VAL A 266 -6.80 18.45 9.16
N GLN A 267 -7.72 18.86 10.03
CA GLN A 267 -7.63 20.18 10.70
C GLN A 267 -6.41 20.24 11.63
N ALA A 268 -6.12 19.16 12.39
CA ALA A 268 -4.96 19.08 13.25
C ALA A 268 -3.64 19.28 12.47
N VAL A 269 -3.48 18.62 11.32
CA VAL A 269 -2.33 18.84 10.43
C VAL A 269 -2.30 20.30 9.94
N GLY A 270 -3.45 20.87 9.58
CA GLY A 270 -3.59 22.28 9.16
C GLY A 270 -3.14 23.28 10.22
N THR A 271 -3.34 22.99 11.51
CA THR A 271 -2.89 23.84 12.62
C THR A 271 -1.37 23.94 12.74
N ARG A 272 -0.62 23.00 12.15
CA ARG A 272 0.84 22.96 12.13
C ARG A 272 1.44 23.75 10.96
N GLN A 273 0.62 24.19 10.02
CA GLN A 273 0.97 24.95 8.84
C GLN A 273 0.59 26.42 9.08
N ARG A 274 1.47 27.20 9.68
CA ARG A 274 1.12 28.56 10.13
C ARG A 274 2.20 29.58 9.76
N PRO A 275 1.82 30.82 9.38
CA PRO A 275 2.77 31.90 9.17
C PRO A 275 3.43 32.29 10.49
N LEU A 276 4.56 32.95 10.41
CA LEU A 276 5.24 33.53 11.56
C LEU A 276 4.39 34.62 12.21
N ARG A 277 4.37 34.68 13.52
CA ARG A 277 3.66 35.71 14.28
C ARG A 277 4.48 37.02 14.39
N ARG A 278 5.79 36.90 14.29
CA ARG A 278 6.76 38.03 14.32
C ARG A 278 7.79 37.78 13.21
N PRO A 279 8.34 38.87 12.63
CA PRO A 279 9.42 38.72 11.66
C PRO A 279 10.63 38.05 12.31
N VAL A 280 11.40 37.32 11.51
CA VAL A 280 12.66 36.68 11.91
C VAL A 280 13.79 37.41 11.19
N GLU A 281 14.79 37.85 11.96
CA GLU A 281 16.02 38.42 11.47
C GLU A 281 17.11 37.35 11.45
N ILE A 282 17.81 37.26 10.31
CA ILE A 282 18.82 36.24 10.04
C ILE A 282 20.13 36.98 9.76
N PRO A 283 21.08 37.00 10.71
CA PRO A 283 22.40 37.60 10.49
C PRO A 283 23.14 36.87 9.38
N TYR A 284 23.71 37.61 8.42
CA TYR A 284 24.48 37.04 7.33
C TYR A 284 25.68 37.96 7.00
N GLY A 285 26.86 37.65 7.53
CA GLY A 285 28.03 38.53 7.47
C GLY A 285 27.74 39.88 8.12
N ALA A 286 28.05 40.98 7.43
CA ALA A 286 27.72 42.36 7.86
C ALA A 286 26.26 42.74 7.58
N ARG A 287 25.39 41.79 7.16
CA ARG A 287 24.00 42.05 6.71
C ARG A 287 23.00 41.37 7.62
N VAL A 288 21.77 41.85 7.61
CA VAL A 288 20.63 41.19 8.27
C VAL A 288 19.56 40.95 7.20
N LEU A 289 19.24 39.67 6.96
CA LEU A 289 18.12 39.28 6.12
C LEU A 289 16.86 39.21 6.98
N ARG A 290 15.72 39.57 6.43
CA ARG A 290 14.47 39.61 7.16
C ARG A 290 13.38 38.79 6.52
N LEU A 291 12.86 37.81 7.27
CA LEU A 291 11.65 37.09 6.91
C LEU A 291 10.46 37.76 7.59
N SER A 292 9.71 38.56 6.85
CA SER A 292 8.52 39.24 7.35
C SER A 292 7.36 38.29 7.55
N THR A 293 6.38 38.70 8.39
CA THR A 293 5.13 37.93 8.57
C THR A 293 4.37 37.77 7.26
N ALA A 294 4.28 38.84 6.44
CA ALA A 294 3.62 38.82 5.13
C ALA A 294 4.31 37.84 4.15
N ALA A 295 5.64 37.81 4.09
CA ALA A 295 6.38 36.86 3.27
C ALA A 295 6.14 35.42 3.74
N SER A 296 6.15 35.19 5.04
CA SER A 296 5.86 33.85 5.61
C SER A 296 4.43 33.39 5.30
N GLU A 297 3.44 34.31 5.31
CA GLU A 297 2.05 34.02 4.95
C GLU A 297 1.92 33.66 3.47
N GLN A 298 2.59 34.38 2.58
CA GLN A 298 2.62 34.05 1.14
C GLN A 298 3.22 32.67 0.90
N ILE A 299 4.35 32.32 1.56
CA ILE A 299 5.02 31.04 1.44
C ILE A 299 4.11 29.91 1.92
N VAL A 300 3.54 30.03 3.13
CA VAL A 300 2.66 29.00 3.71
C VAL A 300 1.40 28.82 2.85
N SER A 301 0.78 29.93 2.41
CA SER A 301 -0.42 29.87 1.56
C SER A 301 -0.15 29.24 0.20
N ALA A 302 1.00 29.51 -0.42
CA ALA A 302 1.40 28.90 -1.67
C ALA A 302 1.68 27.40 -1.51
N ALA A 303 2.33 26.98 -0.41
CA ALA A 303 2.60 25.57 -0.13
C ALA A 303 1.30 24.79 0.15
N ARG A 304 0.33 25.40 0.84
CA ARG A 304 -0.99 24.77 1.08
C ARG A 304 -1.76 24.45 -0.21
N ARG A 305 -1.59 25.25 -1.25
CA ARG A 305 -2.25 25.06 -2.56
C ARG A 305 -1.58 23.98 -3.42
N ARG A 306 -0.38 23.52 -3.08
CA ARG A 306 0.30 22.45 -3.84
C ARG A 306 -0.26 21.08 -3.49
N PRO A 307 -0.37 20.15 -4.45
CA PRO A 307 -0.71 18.77 -4.16
C PRO A 307 0.39 18.08 -3.35
N GLY A 308 0.04 17.03 -2.62
CA GLY A 308 0.98 16.20 -1.84
C GLY A 308 0.71 16.21 -0.34
N THR A 309 1.50 15.42 0.38
CA THR A 309 1.42 15.27 1.84
C THR A 309 2.11 16.44 2.57
N HIS A 310 1.85 16.58 3.86
CA HIS A 310 2.42 17.65 4.68
C HIS A 310 3.97 17.69 4.60
N ASN A 311 4.63 16.57 4.85
CA ASN A 311 6.10 16.50 4.83
C ASN A 311 6.70 16.72 3.43
N ALA A 312 5.99 16.28 2.36
CA ALA A 312 6.41 16.56 1.00
C ALA A 312 6.31 18.05 0.63
N ARG A 313 5.25 18.74 1.08
CA ARG A 313 5.06 20.20 0.85
C ARG A 313 6.09 21.05 1.58
N ARG A 314 6.69 20.55 2.67
CA ARG A 314 7.78 21.27 3.36
C ARG A 314 8.91 21.65 2.41
N ARG A 315 9.27 20.80 1.45
CA ARG A 315 10.28 21.13 0.42
C ARG A 315 9.91 22.36 -0.40
N THR A 316 8.60 22.56 -0.64
CA THR A 316 8.12 23.78 -1.31
C THR A 316 8.32 25.02 -0.42
N VAL A 317 8.00 24.90 0.87
CA VAL A 317 8.24 25.98 1.85
C VAL A 317 9.73 26.33 1.90
N GLU A 318 10.61 25.34 1.99
CA GLU A 318 12.07 25.51 1.96
C GLU A 318 12.52 26.23 0.69
N THR A 319 12.12 25.74 -0.49
CA THR A 319 12.50 26.34 -1.77
C THR A 319 12.05 27.79 -1.89
N MET A 320 10.83 28.11 -1.45
CA MET A 320 10.29 29.48 -1.50
C MET A 320 10.98 30.39 -0.49
N LEU A 321 11.31 29.88 0.70
CA LEU A 321 12.06 30.60 1.71
C LEU A 321 13.47 30.94 1.20
N TRP A 322 14.18 29.95 0.64
CA TRP A 322 15.51 30.19 0.04
C TRP A 322 15.47 31.24 -1.05
N ARG A 323 14.52 31.16 -1.96
CA ARG A 323 14.36 32.15 -3.02
C ARG A 323 14.12 33.52 -2.45
N HIS A 324 13.27 33.65 -1.44
CA HIS A 324 13.00 34.94 -0.78
C HIS A 324 14.25 35.56 -0.15
N LEU A 325 15.07 34.75 0.55
CA LEU A 325 16.29 35.21 1.20
C LEU A 325 17.39 35.56 0.18
N LEU A 326 17.57 34.74 -0.86
CA LEU A 326 18.53 34.99 -1.93
C LEU A 326 18.20 36.28 -2.68
N THR A 327 16.93 36.55 -3.01
CA THR A 327 16.52 37.79 -3.66
C THR A 327 16.85 39.04 -2.83
N GLN A 328 16.86 38.94 -1.49
CA GLN A 328 17.28 40.07 -0.64
C GLN A 328 18.79 40.31 -0.72
N LEU A 329 19.60 39.25 -0.90
CA LEU A 329 21.04 39.36 -1.10
C LEU A 329 21.36 39.99 -2.47
N GLU A 330 20.73 39.53 -3.52
CA GLU A 330 20.93 40.00 -4.91
C GLU A 330 20.53 41.45 -5.10
N ARG A 331 19.36 41.88 -4.64
CA ARG A 331 18.89 43.27 -4.75
C ARG A 331 19.80 44.28 -4.07
N ARG A 332 20.54 43.88 -3.03
CA ARG A 332 21.45 44.76 -2.31
C ARG A 332 22.87 44.77 -2.89
N VAL A 333 23.25 43.78 -3.69
CA VAL A 333 24.48 43.78 -4.47
C VAL A 333 24.35 44.77 -5.66
N ALA A 334 23.19 44.84 -6.29
CA ALA A 334 22.92 45.74 -7.42
C ALA A 334 22.82 47.23 -7.06
N VAL A 335 22.85 47.60 -5.77
CA VAL A 335 22.74 49.02 -5.29
C VAL A 335 24.11 49.59 -4.93
N LEU A 336 25.22 48.89 -5.06
CA LEU A 336 26.53 49.51 -4.99
C LEU A 336 26.76 50.28 -6.29
N PRO A 337 26.87 51.63 -6.25
CA PRO A 337 27.18 52.41 -7.45
C PRO A 337 28.56 51.95 -7.95
N PRO A 338 28.79 51.90 -9.28
CA PRO A 338 30.11 51.64 -9.81
C PRO A 338 31.07 52.66 -9.23
N GLU A 339 32.18 52.24 -8.69
CA GLU A 339 33.25 53.11 -8.26
C GLU A 339 33.57 54.04 -9.43
N ARG A 340 33.35 55.35 -9.22
CA ARG A 340 33.79 56.35 -10.16
C ARG A 340 35.30 56.23 -10.28
N GLY A 341 35.75 55.67 -11.41
CA GLY A 341 37.15 55.71 -11.79
C GLY A 341 37.65 57.15 -11.63
N ARG A 342 38.71 57.28 -10.87
CA ARG A 342 39.50 58.50 -10.84
C ARG A 342 39.98 58.75 -12.26
N ASP A 343 39.49 59.84 -12.84
CA ASP A 343 40.07 60.48 -14.03
C ASP A 343 41.47 60.99 -13.67
N PRO A 344 42.54 60.55 -14.34
CA PRO A 344 43.75 61.30 -14.42
C PRO A 344 43.65 62.21 -15.66
N GLY A 345 43.61 63.50 -15.39
CA GLY A 345 43.36 64.57 -16.34
C GLY A 345 44.36 64.67 -17.48
N GLY A 346 43.91 65.40 -18.47
CA GLY A 346 44.72 66.37 -19.20
C GLY A 346 45.14 66.01 -20.61
N ASP A 347 44.66 66.80 -21.48
CA ASP A 347 45.18 67.52 -22.62
C ASP A 347 44.97 66.97 -24.05
N ASP A 348 44.21 67.82 -24.72
CA ASP A 348 44.29 68.31 -26.11
C ASP A 348 45.03 67.50 -27.20
N ASP A 349 44.42 67.15 -28.30
CA ASP A 349 44.49 67.92 -29.52
C ASP A 349 43.73 67.32 -30.72
N THR A 350 43.19 68.13 -31.49
CA THR A 350 42.59 68.14 -32.82
C THR A 350 42.90 67.06 -33.81
N GLY A 351 41.90 66.66 -34.61
CA GLY A 351 42.13 66.13 -35.97
C GLY A 351 40.99 65.38 -36.61
N SER A 352 40.22 66.08 -37.44
CA SER A 352 39.29 65.59 -38.44
C SER A 352 39.90 64.49 -39.34
N HIS A 353 39.14 63.46 -39.76
CA HIS A 353 38.79 63.30 -41.16
C HIS A 353 37.88 62.12 -41.43
N ASP A 354 36.98 62.32 -42.35
CA ASP A 354 36.04 61.48 -43.05
C ASP A 354 36.60 60.17 -43.62
N GLY A 355 35.75 59.23 -43.83
CA GLY A 355 36.02 58.16 -44.78
C GLY A 355 35.09 56.95 -44.72
N THR A 356 34.05 57.05 -45.47
CA THR A 356 33.16 55.97 -46.01
C THR A 356 33.85 54.71 -46.50
N GLY A 357 33.15 53.56 -46.40
CA GLY A 357 33.36 52.44 -47.33
C GLY A 357 32.98 51.06 -46.72
N SER A 358 31.87 50.66 -46.92
CA SER A 358 31.21 49.54 -47.60
C SER A 358 32.03 48.22 -47.87
N SER A 359 31.26 47.15 -47.66
CA SER A 359 31.12 45.91 -48.39
C SER A 359 31.93 44.65 -48.01
N ASP A 360 31.14 43.66 -47.66
CA ASP A 360 31.02 42.30 -48.20
C ASP A 360 32.28 41.39 -48.35
N ASP A 361 32.27 40.20 -47.86
CA ASP A 361 31.93 38.94 -48.54
C ASP A 361 32.76 37.74 -48.00
N THR A 362 32.02 36.70 -47.77
CA THR A 362 32.24 35.25 -47.91
C THR A 362 33.55 34.53 -47.56
N GLY A 363 33.34 33.50 -46.73
CA GLY A 363 33.62 32.11 -47.07
C GLY A 363 34.88 31.42 -46.52
N PRO A 364 34.82 30.14 -46.40
CA PRO A 364 35.62 29.35 -45.46
C PRO A 364 36.81 28.63 -46.12
N HIS A 365 37.76 28.18 -45.33
CA HIS A 365 38.58 26.99 -45.65
C HIS A 365 39.38 26.44 -44.47
N ASP A 366 39.35 25.09 -44.38
CA ASP A 366 40.19 24.16 -43.63
C ASP A 366 41.69 24.35 -43.86
N ASP A 367 42.56 24.02 -42.93
CA ASP A 367 43.45 22.88 -42.99
C ASP A 367 44.51 22.80 -41.85
N THR A 368 44.66 21.66 -41.34
CA THR A 368 45.70 20.85 -40.70
C THR A 368 47.14 21.38 -40.54
N GLY A 369 47.72 21.06 -39.35
CA GLY A 369 49.07 20.52 -39.24
C GLY A 369 49.98 21.16 -38.19
N PRO A 370 50.80 20.36 -37.51
CA PRO A 370 51.48 20.73 -36.28
C PRO A 370 52.91 21.20 -36.52
N HIS A 371 53.42 22.04 -35.64
CA HIS A 371 54.85 22.18 -35.42
C HIS A 371 55.21 22.53 -33.98
N ASP A 372 56.07 21.67 -33.40
CA ASP A 372 56.94 21.90 -32.25
C ASP A 372 57.78 23.15 -32.43
N ASP A 373 57.97 23.98 -31.39
CA ASP A 373 59.35 24.37 -31.03
C ASP A 373 59.45 24.90 -29.59
N THR A 374 60.49 24.46 -28.94
CA THR A 374 60.99 24.75 -27.62
C THR A 374 61.67 26.11 -27.51
N GLY A 375 61.44 26.83 -26.38
CA GLY A 375 62.33 27.89 -25.92
C GLY A 375 61.79 28.66 -24.71
N PRO A 376 62.63 28.82 -23.66
CA PRO A 376 62.18 29.42 -22.42
C PRO A 376 62.39 30.91 -22.39
N HIS A 377 61.41 31.67 -21.92
CA HIS A 377 61.67 33.04 -21.41
C HIS A 377 60.64 33.48 -20.37
N ASP A 378 61.20 33.77 -19.20
CA ASP A 378 60.93 34.84 -18.23
C ASP A 378 59.55 35.05 -17.67
N ASP A 379 59.58 34.74 -16.46
CA ASP A 379 58.93 35.15 -15.22
C ASP A 379 58.52 36.65 -15.23
N THR A 380 57.22 36.93 -15.45
CA THR A 380 56.49 38.01 -14.86
C THR A 380 55.05 37.52 -14.70
N GLY A 381 54.75 36.97 -13.51
CA GLY A 381 53.41 36.55 -13.15
C GLY A 381 52.47 37.76 -13.14
N PRO A 382 51.25 37.62 -13.68
CA PRO A 382 50.21 38.58 -13.40
C PRO A 382 49.88 38.50 -11.93
N HIS A 383 49.94 39.60 -11.22
CA HIS A 383 49.37 39.75 -9.89
C HIS A 383 47.91 39.34 -9.93
N ASP A 384 47.67 38.23 -9.30
CA ASP A 384 46.32 37.67 -9.05
C ASP A 384 45.64 38.60 -8.03
N ASP A 385 45.05 39.70 -8.55
CA ASP A 385 44.16 40.55 -7.78
C ASP A 385 42.74 39.95 -7.80
N THR A 386 42.67 38.70 -7.35
CA THR A 386 41.40 38.06 -7.01
C THR A 386 40.92 38.67 -5.71
N GLY A 387 40.23 39.81 -5.81
CA GLY A 387 39.35 40.29 -4.77
C GLY A 387 38.43 39.10 -4.37
N PRO A 388 37.95 39.05 -3.12
CA PRO A 388 37.17 37.92 -2.63
C PRO A 388 36.02 37.64 -3.59
N GLU A 389 36.10 36.46 -4.30
CA GLU A 389 35.03 35.99 -5.16
C GLU A 389 33.73 35.99 -4.37
N LEU A 390 32.73 36.68 -4.89
CA LEU A 390 31.40 36.66 -4.28
C LEU A 390 30.86 35.24 -4.29
N PRO A 391 30.44 34.69 -3.14
CA PRO A 391 29.98 33.30 -3.07
C PRO A 391 28.82 33.09 -4.04
N THR A 392 28.86 31.98 -4.75
CA THR A 392 27.80 31.60 -5.69
C THR A 392 26.45 31.42 -4.99
N ALA A 393 25.36 31.58 -5.72
CA ALA A 393 24.00 31.34 -5.17
C ALA A 393 23.83 29.96 -4.51
N ALA A 394 24.59 28.95 -4.98
CA ALA A 394 24.61 27.61 -4.41
C ALA A 394 25.34 27.54 -3.06
N GLU A 395 26.42 28.28 -2.90
CA GLU A 395 27.17 28.38 -1.63
C GLU A 395 26.41 29.19 -0.60
N LEU A 396 25.83 30.31 -1.02
CA LEU A 396 24.92 31.10 -0.20
C LEU A 396 23.72 30.26 0.29
N GLY A 397 23.15 29.46 -0.59
CA GLY A 397 22.05 28.57 -0.23
C GLY A 397 22.45 27.45 0.74
N ARG A 398 23.70 26.96 0.68
CA ARG A 398 24.22 25.96 1.64
C ARG A 398 24.44 26.56 3.01
N ASP A 399 25.06 27.73 3.07
CA ASP A 399 25.33 28.43 4.33
C ASP A 399 24.04 28.85 5.04
N LEU A 400 23.09 29.44 4.34
CA LEU A 400 21.77 29.76 4.88
C LEU A 400 21.02 28.57 5.46
N ARG A 401 21.14 27.38 4.84
CA ARG A 401 20.52 26.14 5.36
C ARG A 401 21.05 25.70 6.70
N GLN A 402 22.29 26.05 7.02
CA GLN A 402 22.94 25.70 8.29
C GLN A 402 22.62 26.70 9.40
N ARG A 403 21.98 27.85 9.08
CA ARG A 403 21.64 28.87 10.06
C ARG A 403 20.50 28.43 10.98
N PRO A 404 20.71 28.46 12.32
CA PRO A 404 19.69 28.03 13.27
C PRO A 404 18.40 28.87 13.18
N GLU A 405 18.50 30.17 12.90
CA GLU A 405 17.36 31.07 12.78
C GLU A 405 16.44 30.65 11.61
N VAL A 406 17.04 30.15 10.52
CA VAL A 406 16.31 29.67 9.35
C VAL A 406 15.64 28.34 9.64
N ALA A 407 16.36 27.39 10.28
CA ALA A 407 15.83 26.11 10.69
C ALA A 407 14.64 26.29 11.66
N GLU A 408 14.79 27.16 12.68
CA GLU A 408 13.71 27.49 13.60
C GLU A 408 12.51 28.15 12.92
N ALA A 409 12.75 29.07 11.98
CA ALA A 409 11.67 29.71 11.23
C ALA A 409 10.88 28.66 10.42
N LEU A 410 11.58 27.73 9.74
CA LEU A 410 10.96 26.61 9.03
C LEU A 410 10.15 25.71 9.94
N ASP A 411 10.69 25.34 11.11
CA ASP A 411 10.01 24.46 12.05
C ASP A 411 8.80 25.14 12.71
N ARG A 412 8.86 26.44 12.91
CA ARG A 412 7.70 27.23 13.37
C ARG A 412 6.61 27.34 12.31
N MET A 413 6.99 27.47 11.02
CA MET A 413 6.05 27.62 9.91
C MET A 413 5.47 26.28 9.45
N TRP A 414 6.31 25.25 9.38
CA TRP A 414 5.99 23.95 8.79
C TRP A 414 6.88 22.83 9.34
N PRO A 415 6.63 22.34 10.57
CA PRO A 415 7.44 21.30 11.19
C PRO A 415 7.39 19.98 10.40
N VAL A 416 8.47 19.21 10.43
CA VAL A 416 8.42 17.78 10.05
C VAL A 416 7.76 17.03 11.19
N LEU A 417 6.77 16.21 10.88
CA LEU A 417 5.98 15.50 11.90
C LEU A 417 5.88 14.02 11.56
N THR A 418 5.95 13.20 12.59
CA THR A 418 5.49 11.82 12.56
C THR A 418 4.02 11.74 13.00
N PRO A 419 3.27 10.69 12.62
CA PRO A 419 1.91 10.49 13.09
C PRO A 419 1.79 10.45 14.61
N GLN A 420 2.76 9.78 15.27
CA GLN A 420 2.82 9.65 16.71
C GLN A 420 3.05 11.00 17.41
N GLU A 421 3.99 11.82 16.90
CA GLU A 421 4.21 13.19 17.41
C GLU A 421 2.98 14.06 17.28
N LEU A 422 2.32 14.01 16.10
CA LEU A 422 1.11 14.79 15.87
C LEU A 422 0.01 14.46 16.88
N LEU A 423 -0.30 13.17 17.08
CA LEU A 423 -1.36 12.76 18.01
C LEU A 423 -0.97 12.97 19.47
N HIS A 424 0.27 12.71 19.83
CA HIS A 424 0.78 12.96 21.18
C HIS A 424 0.64 14.43 21.58
N ASP A 425 1.06 15.33 20.70
CA ASP A 425 0.90 16.76 20.90
C ASP A 425 -0.57 17.20 20.95
N LEU A 426 -1.37 16.67 20.02
CA LEU A 426 -2.79 17.02 19.86
C LEU A 426 -3.59 16.65 21.10
N PHE A 427 -3.46 15.40 21.56
CA PHE A 427 -4.18 14.91 22.73
C PHE A 427 -3.60 15.44 24.05
N GLY A 428 -2.35 15.86 24.07
CA GLY A 428 -1.69 16.42 25.24
C GLY A 428 -1.98 17.90 25.50
N ALA A 429 -2.75 18.59 24.65
CA ALA A 429 -2.98 20.03 24.78
C ALA A 429 -4.41 20.43 24.41
N VAL A 430 -5.21 20.78 25.42
CA VAL A 430 -6.61 21.20 25.24
C VAL A 430 -6.77 22.30 24.16
N PRO A 431 -5.93 23.35 24.10
CA PRO A 431 -6.07 24.36 23.05
C PRO A 431 -5.88 23.84 21.63
N LEU A 432 -5.08 22.78 21.45
CA LEU A 432 -4.90 22.15 20.14
C LEU A 432 -6.10 21.29 19.77
N LEU A 433 -6.69 20.59 20.73
CA LEU A 433 -7.94 19.85 20.55
C LEU A 433 -9.09 20.75 20.16
N GLU A 434 -9.27 21.87 20.87
CA GLU A 434 -10.30 22.85 20.55
C GLU A 434 -10.10 23.49 19.17
N LEU A 435 -8.84 23.83 18.83
CA LEU A 435 -8.54 24.43 17.54
C LEU A 435 -8.78 23.46 16.37
N ALA A 436 -8.34 22.20 16.51
CA ALA A 436 -8.54 21.17 15.51
C ALA A 436 -10.00 20.66 15.48
N GLY A 437 -10.73 20.75 16.60
CA GLY A 437 -12.11 20.32 16.73
C GLY A 437 -13.16 21.32 16.22
N ARG A 438 -12.78 22.53 15.86
CA ARG A 438 -13.73 23.58 15.44
C ARG A 438 -14.64 23.13 14.31
N GLY A 439 -15.96 23.16 14.55
CA GLY A 439 -16.96 22.75 13.57
C GLY A 439 -16.97 21.26 13.23
N VAL A 440 -16.29 20.43 14.03
CA VAL A 440 -16.23 18.96 13.88
C VAL A 440 -16.62 18.26 15.17
N LEU A 441 -16.06 18.69 16.31
CA LEU A 441 -16.27 18.13 17.64
C LEU A 441 -16.97 19.15 18.53
N THR A 442 -17.74 18.65 19.49
CA THR A 442 -18.24 19.47 20.60
C THR A 442 -17.10 19.77 21.58
N PRO A 443 -17.21 20.79 22.44
CA PRO A 443 -16.22 21.03 23.50
C PRO A 443 -16.02 19.81 24.41
N ASP A 444 -17.09 19.09 24.73
CA ASP A 444 -17.04 17.89 25.58
C ASP A 444 -16.34 16.72 24.86
N ASP A 445 -16.60 16.53 23.54
CA ASP A 445 -15.87 15.55 22.73
C ASP A 445 -14.36 15.87 22.76
N ALA A 446 -14.00 17.13 22.51
CA ALA A 446 -12.59 17.55 22.52
C ALA A 446 -11.93 17.36 23.89
N ALA A 447 -12.64 17.70 24.99
CA ALA A 447 -12.14 17.50 26.35
C ALA A 447 -11.96 16.00 26.67
N SER A 448 -12.84 15.12 26.18
CA SER A 448 -12.77 13.67 26.41
C SER A 448 -11.54 13.01 25.74
N LEU A 449 -11.00 13.61 24.69
CA LEU A 449 -9.79 13.15 24.00
C LEU A 449 -8.50 13.56 24.71
N HIS A 450 -8.58 14.51 25.67
CA HIS A 450 -7.39 14.99 26.39
C HIS A 450 -6.77 13.89 27.27
N ARG A 451 -5.45 13.74 27.16
CA ARG A 451 -4.66 12.89 28.03
C ARG A 451 -3.32 13.57 28.39
N PRO A 452 -2.77 13.32 29.60
CA PRO A 452 -1.49 13.88 29.98
C PRO A 452 -0.39 13.52 28.97
N ARG A 453 0.50 14.47 28.69
CA ARG A 453 1.67 14.21 27.83
C ARG A 453 2.64 13.28 28.52
N SER A 454 3.12 12.29 27.79
CA SER A 454 4.26 11.47 28.21
C SER A 454 5.56 12.25 27.98
N PRO A 455 6.59 12.08 28.83
CA PRO A 455 7.88 12.73 28.63
C PRO A 455 8.54 12.34 27.30
N GLU A 456 8.36 11.08 26.89
CA GLU A 456 8.92 10.51 25.68
C GLU A 456 7.85 9.79 24.87
N LEU A 457 7.96 9.82 23.54
CA LEU A 457 7.04 9.13 22.63
C LEU A 457 6.98 7.61 22.86
N GLY A 458 8.12 6.98 23.19
CA GLY A 458 8.17 5.55 23.50
C GLY A 458 7.38 5.13 24.74
N GLN A 459 7.05 6.07 25.63
CA GLN A 459 6.27 5.82 26.85
C GLN A 459 4.76 6.08 26.65
N VAL A 460 4.36 6.54 25.48
CA VAL A 460 2.93 6.80 25.19
C VAL A 460 2.16 5.47 25.15
N ARG A 461 1.14 5.37 26.01
CA ARG A 461 0.24 4.23 26.02
C ARG A 461 -0.84 4.42 24.95
N TRP A 462 -0.58 3.87 23.77
CA TRP A 462 -1.53 3.90 22.68
C TRP A 462 -2.71 2.96 22.94
N THR A 463 -3.88 3.35 22.49
CA THR A 463 -5.12 2.55 22.54
C THR A 463 -5.44 1.97 21.19
N SER A 464 -6.33 0.96 21.13
CA SER A 464 -6.82 0.42 19.86
C SER A 464 -7.56 1.48 19.02
N GLY A 465 -8.21 2.46 19.68
CA GLY A 465 -8.88 3.58 19.02
C GLY A 465 -7.90 4.59 18.40
N ASP A 466 -6.64 4.64 18.86
CA ASP A 466 -5.62 5.53 18.29
C ASP A 466 -5.07 4.99 16.95
N ILE A 467 -5.08 3.68 16.74
CA ILE A 467 -4.48 3.04 15.55
C ILE A 467 -5.02 3.62 14.23
N PRO A 468 -6.34 3.69 13.98
CA PRO A 468 -6.86 4.25 12.75
C PRO A 468 -6.62 5.77 12.63
N LEU A 469 -6.44 6.49 13.75
CA LEU A 469 -6.09 7.91 13.74
C LEU A 469 -4.61 8.13 13.38
N ILE A 470 -3.72 7.26 13.86
CA ILE A 470 -2.29 7.24 13.48
C ILE A 470 -2.17 6.94 11.98
N ASP A 471 -2.92 5.98 11.48
CA ASP A 471 -2.96 5.63 10.07
C ASP A 471 -3.50 6.81 9.21
N GLU A 472 -4.57 7.49 9.63
CA GLU A 472 -5.06 8.69 8.96
C GLU A 472 -4.01 9.81 8.96
N ALA A 473 -3.35 10.03 10.10
CA ALA A 473 -2.28 11.02 10.21
C ALA A 473 -1.09 10.66 9.30
N ARG A 474 -0.73 9.37 9.20
CA ARG A 474 0.33 8.87 8.32
C ARG A 474 0.04 9.20 6.85
N ALA A 475 -1.17 8.91 6.38
CA ALA A 475 -1.59 9.21 5.02
C ALA A 475 -1.53 10.71 4.70
N LEU A 476 -1.87 11.57 5.67
CA LEU A 476 -1.84 13.04 5.50
C LEU A 476 -0.44 13.64 5.61
N LEU A 477 0.39 13.13 6.50
CA LEU A 477 1.74 13.64 6.73
C LEU A 477 2.72 13.16 5.66
N GLY A 478 2.61 11.91 5.22
CA GLY A 478 3.59 11.24 4.37
C GLY A 478 4.93 10.98 5.08
N PRO A 479 5.88 10.31 4.43
CA PRO A 479 7.17 9.99 5.03
C PRO A 479 7.97 11.26 5.38
N PRO A 480 8.71 11.28 6.49
CA PRO A 480 9.62 12.36 6.82
C PRO A 480 10.79 12.41 5.82
N SER A 481 11.15 13.62 5.36
CA SER A 481 12.10 13.83 4.26
C SER A 481 13.56 13.42 4.54
N ARG A 482 13.89 12.93 5.74
CA ARG A 482 15.26 12.64 6.21
C ARG A 482 15.63 11.16 6.31
N ARG A 483 14.80 10.23 5.84
CA ARG A 483 15.23 8.81 5.81
C ARG A 483 16.23 8.61 4.67
N PRO A 484 17.39 7.94 4.91
CA PRO A 484 18.31 7.53 3.86
C PRO A 484 17.56 6.66 2.83
N ARG A 485 17.85 6.86 1.54
CA ARG A 485 17.41 5.95 0.48
C ARG A 485 18.06 4.60 0.73
N GLY A 486 17.30 3.60 1.19
CA GLY A 486 17.82 2.24 1.38
C GLY A 486 17.23 1.47 2.55
N GLU A 487 16.69 2.12 3.56
CA GLU A 487 15.84 1.46 4.54
C GLU A 487 14.42 1.61 4.05
N ASP A 488 13.80 0.48 3.76
CA ASP A 488 12.48 0.32 3.17
C ASP A 488 11.49 1.32 3.77
N ALA A 489 11.28 2.43 3.05
CA ALA A 489 10.04 3.15 3.15
C ALA A 489 8.99 2.20 2.56
N GLU A 490 8.63 1.16 3.30
CA GLU A 490 7.41 0.41 3.06
C GLU A 490 6.29 1.44 3.13
N GLY A 491 5.94 1.98 1.96
CA GLY A 491 4.71 2.70 1.76
C GLY A 491 3.61 1.79 2.30
N GLU A 492 2.50 2.35 2.73
CA GLU A 492 1.36 1.54 3.15
C GLU A 492 1.15 0.44 2.12
N ARG A 493 1.34 -0.82 2.55
CA ARG A 493 1.16 -1.98 1.67
C ARG A 493 -0.28 -1.99 1.19
N THR A 494 -0.46 -2.07 -0.11
CA THR A 494 -1.78 -2.17 -0.75
C THR A 494 -1.97 -3.57 -1.29
N TYR A 495 -3.23 -4.01 -1.31
CA TYR A 495 -3.62 -5.35 -1.68
C TYR A 495 -4.60 -5.32 -2.85
N GLY A 496 -4.54 -6.35 -3.68
CA GLY A 496 -5.45 -6.52 -4.79
C GLY A 496 -6.87 -6.89 -4.35
N HIS A 497 -6.98 -7.60 -3.23
CA HIS A 497 -8.26 -7.93 -2.59
C HIS A 497 -8.14 -7.94 -1.08
N ILE A 498 -9.18 -7.49 -0.37
CA ILE A 498 -9.22 -7.50 1.09
C ILE A 498 -10.48 -8.24 1.54
N VAL A 499 -10.28 -9.24 2.40
CA VAL A 499 -11.36 -9.92 3.13
C VAL A 499 -11.41 -9.38 4.54
N VAL A 500 -12.59 -8.97 4.96
CA VAL A 500 -12.86 -8.42 6.31
C VAL A 500 -13.87 -9.32 6.99
N ASP A 501 -13.47 -9.95 8.08
CA ASP A 501 -14.38 -10.76 8.89
C ASP A 501 -14.82 -10.01 10.15
N GLU A 502 -15.98 -10.36 10.68
CA GLU A 502 -16.63 -9.70 11.82
C GLU A 502 -16.75 -8.17 11.64
N ALA A 503 -17.13 -7.75 10.44
CA ALA A 503 -17.12 -6.34 10.05
C ALA A 503 -18.06 -5.47 10.88
N GLN A 504 -19.07 -6.04 11.55
CA GLN A 504 -19.96 -5.32 12.48
C GLN A 504 -19.21 -4.74 13.68
N ASP A 505 -18.04 -5.29 14.03
CA ASP A 505 -17.20 -4.81 15.12
C ASP A 505 -16.28 -3.65 14.71
N LEU A 506 -16.21 -3.34 13.41
CA LEU A 506 -15.32 -2.31 12.90
C LEU A 506 -15.96 -0.91 12.95
N SER A 507 -15.18 0.03 13.45
CA SER A 507 -15.56 1.45 13.39
C SER A 507 -15.41 2.03 11.98
N PRO A 508 -16.13 3.12 11.66
CA PRO A 508 -15.96 3.83 10.39
C PRO A 508 -14.52 4.25 10.07
N MET A 509 -13.71 4.61 11.09
CA MET A 509 -12.31 4.94 10.88
C MET A 509 -11.45 3.71 10.54
N GLN A 510 -11.76 2.54 11.09
CA GLN A 510 -11.09 1.28 10.73
C GLN A 510 -11.45 0.85 9.30
N LEU A 511 -12.71 0.96 8.91
CA LEU A 511 -13.12 0.71 7.51
C LEU A 511 -12.43 1.68 6.53
N ARG A 512 -12.28 2.95 6.91
CA ARG A 512 -11.53 3.93 6.12
C ARG A 512 -10.04 3.56 5.98
N MET A 513 -9.44 3.06 7.03
CA MET A 513 -8.07 2.54 7.04
C MET A 513 -7.90 1.38 6.06
N LEU A 514 -8.83 0.43 6.05
CA LEU A 514 -8.85 -0.70 5.11
C LEU A 514 -9.06 -0.24 3.67
N GLY A 515 -9.98 0.72 3.44
CA GLY A 515 -10.23 1.27 2.11
C GLY A 515 -9.00 1.88 1.45
N ARG A 516 -8.07 2.47 2.22
CA ARG A 516 -6.79 2.96 1.69
C ARG A 516 -5.85 1.86 1.22
N ARG A 517 -5.96 0.67 1.81
CA ARG A 517 -5.13 -0.49 1.46
C ARG A 517 -5.66 -1.30 0.29
N SER A 518 -6.90 -1.07 -0.13
CA SER A 518 -7.46 -1.72 -1.32
C SER A 518 -7.06 -0.98 -2.58
N LEU A 519 -6.17 -1.58 -3.38
CA LEU A 519 -5.62 -0.95 -4.58
C LEU A 519 -6.69 -0.60 -5.62
N GLY A 520 -7.63 -1.52 -5.85
CA GLY A 520 -8.72 -1.37 -6.83
C GLY A 520 -10.11 -1.25 -6.21
N GLY A 521 -10.25 -1.05 -4.90
CA GLY A 521 -11.53 -1.04 -4.20
C GLY A 521 -12.17 -2.42 -4.06
N SER A 522 -11.45 -3.50 -4.37
CA SER A 522 -11.94 -4.88 -4.29
C SER A 522 -11.93 -5.38 -2.85
N MET A 523 -13.10 -5.68 -2.29
CA MET A 523 -13.24 -6.14 -0.91
C MET A 523 -14.37 -7.18 -0.77
N THR A 524 -14.19 -8.13 0.14
CA THR A 524 -15.25 -9.00 0.65
C THR A 524 -15.44 -8.69 2.13
N ILE A 525 -16.61 -8.19 2.49
CA ILE A 525 -16.95 -7.77 3.86
C ILE A 525 -17.96 -8.75 4.42
N VAL A 526 -17.59 -9.42 5.50
CA VAL A 526 -18.39 -10.45 6.14
C VAL A 526 -18.78 -10.00 7.55
N GLY A 527 -20.04 -10.14 7.88
CA GLY A 527 -20.54 -9.73 9.20
C GLY A 527 -21.92 -10.28 9.53
N ASP A 528 -22.26 -10.19 10.80
CA ASP A 528 -23.61 -10.50 11.27
C ASP A 528 -24.56 -9.34 10.94
N MET A 529 -25.84 -9.66 10.81
CA MET A 529 -26.88 -8.61 10.78
C MET A 529 -26.98 -8.00 12.18
N ALA A 530 -26.86 -6.67 12.25
CA ALA A 530 -27.02 -5.92 13.48
C ALA A 530 -28.48 -5.88 13.93
#